data_a9319e53be5ca66a34c89f55981c5e68
#
_entry.id   a9319e53be5ca66a34c89f55981c5e68
#
_cell.length_a   1.000
_cell.length_b   1.000
_cell.length_c   1.000
_cell.angle_alpha   90.00
_cell.angle_beta   90.00
_cell.angle_gamma   90.00
#
_symmetry.space_group_name_H-M   'P 1'
#
loop_
_entity.id
_entity.type
_entity.pdbx_description
1 polymer ?
#
loop_
_entity_poly.entity_id
_entity_poly.type
_entity_poly.pdbx_seq_one_letter_code
_entity_poly.pdbx_strand_id
1 'polypeptide(L)'
;MPSITDIYEIEPGDTLSKIAAHFGISVQDLLHANQQIQNPNVIKVGQKLNIPSTAPSPPPTPAPGHTETYDGIHPAPGTFTTNRADYNHPPLTNAPGQRDRAIYAQLINQFAVGNNPRYLPGDGNTYCNIFAWDVSRAMGAEIPHWIDSSGNIAAPFAPHASEININGGVNWMRNHGRNQFGWESCTPQEAQDAANTGRVAVVMWKNTGSGHGHVAVVRPGSTNAGGPEIAQAGRHNFNEGHVSNGFGQLGPLEYFSHD
;
A
#
# COMPACT_ATOMS: atom_id res chain seq x y z
N MET A 1 -16.77 -13.31 -17.44
CA MET A 1 -16.18 -12.22 -18.24
C MET A 1 -16.97 -10.98 -17.91
N PRO A 2 -16.35 -9.83 -17.63
CA PRO A 2 -17.08 -8.58 -17.41
C PRO A 2 -17.88 -8.24 -18.68
N SER A 3 -19.08 -7.72 -18.52
CA SER A 3 -19.86 -7.22 -19.64
C SER A 3 -19.19 -5.98 -20.21
N ILE A 4 -18.87 -5.99 -21.49
CA ILE A 4 -18.28 -4.85 -22.19
C ILE A 4 -19.41 -3.91 -22.56
N THR A 5 -19.29 -2.62 -22.17
CA THR A 5 -20.32 -1.60 -22.45
C THR A 5 -19.92 -0.66 -23.57
N ASP A 6 -18.61 -0.47 -23.81
CA ASP A 6 -18.12 0.46 -24.83
C ASP A 6 -16.74 0.06 -25.35
N ILE A 7 -16.31 0.62 -26.47
CA ILE A 7 -14.97 0.50 -27.01
C ILE A 7 -14.37 1.89 -27.12
N TYR A 8 -13.26 2.11 -26.44
CA TYR A 8 -12.52 3.37 -26.47
C TYR A 8 -11.28 3.23 -27.38
N GLU A 9 -11.03 4.21 -28.23
CA GLU A 9 -9.82 4.27 -29.04
C GLU A 9 -8.82 5.25 -28.39
N ILE A 10 -7.61 4.77 -28.12
CA ILE A 10 -6.57 5.53 -27.41
C ILE A 10 -6.14 6.73 -28.23
N GLU A 11 -6.16 7.90 -27.62
CA GLU A 11 -5.75 9.18 -28.19
C GLU A 11 -4.32 9.60 -27.74
N PRO A 12 -3.68 10.55 -28.44
CA PRO A 12 -2.38 11.08 -28.05
C PRO A 12 -2.41 11.69 -26.63
N GLY A 13 -1.53 11.23 -25.74
CA GLY A 13 -1.43 11.70 -24.36
C GLY A 13 -2.27 10.90 -23.36
N ASP A 14 -2.94 9.84 -23.80
CA ASP A 14 -3.64 8.92 -22.93
C ASP A 14 -2.69 8.02 -22.14
N THR A 15 -3.19 7.65 -20.96
CA THR A 15 -2.66 6.58 -20.14
C THR A 15 -3.82 5.72 -19.65
N LEU A 16 -3.59 4.47 -19.33
CA LEU A 16 -4.65 3.60 -18.78
C LEU A 16 -5.30 4.22 -17.53
N SER A 17 -4.52 4.92 -16.71
CA SER A 17 -5.04 5.59 -15.52
C SER A 17 -6.00 6.75 -15.86
N LYS A 18 -5.70 7.56 -16.87
CA LYS A 18 -6.57 8.64 -17.32
C LYS A 18 -7.86 8.08 -17.93
N ILE A 19 -7.73 7.03 -18.76
CA ILE A 19 -8.87 6.38 -19.40
C ILE A 19 -9.76 5.74 -18.33
N ALA A 20 -9.19 4.99 -17.40
CA ALA A 20 -9.93 4.37 -16.29
C ALA A 20 -10.68 5.42 -15.45
N ALA A 21 -10.01 6.52 -15.09
CA ALA A 21 -10.63 7.64 -14.37
C ALA A 21 -11.75 8.30 -15.17
N HIS A 22 -11.60 8.46 -16.49
CA HIS A 22 -12.63 9.04 -17.35
C HIS A 22 -13.91 8.21 -17.37
N PHE A 23 -13.78 6.87 -17.36
CA PHE A 23 -14.92 5.95 -17.36
C PHE A 23 -15.37 5.53 -15.95
N GLY A 24 -14.75 6.04 -14.89
CA GLY A 24 -15.11 5.72 -13.50
C GLY A 24 -14.87 4.25 -13.13
N ILE A 25 -13.89 3.60 -13.76
CA ILE A 25 -13.51 2.21 -13.52
C ILE A 25 -12.08 2.14 -12.96
N SER A 26 -11.72 1.00 -12.37
CA SER A 26 -10.34 0.78 -11.97
C SER A 26 -9.45 0.43 -13.18
N VAL A 27 -8.16 0.75 -13.09
CA VAL A 27 -7.17 0.31 -14.12
C VAL A 27 -7.15 -1.22 -14.23
N GLN A 28 -7.39 -1.91 -13.12
CA GLN A 28 -7.43 -3.37 -13.09
C GLN A 28 -8.63 -3.93 -13.85
N ASP A 29 -9.82 -3.34 -13.67
CA ASP A 29 -11.01 -3.74 -14.45
C ASP A 29 -10.80 -3.48 -15.94
N LEU A 30 -10.15 -2.35 -16.27
CA LEU A 30 -9.77 -2.03 -17.63
C LEU A 30 -8.78 -3.06 -18.20
N LEU A 31 -7.77 -3.47 -17.45
CA LEU A 31 -6.81 -4.51 -17.84
C LEU A 31 -7.46 -5.90 -17.93
N HIS A 32 -8.33 -6.27 -17.00
CA HIS A 32 -9.09 -7.52 -17.05
C HIS A 32 -9.97 -7.63 -18.30
N ALA A 33 -10.54 -6.51 -18.73
CA ALA A 33 -11.33 -6.45 -19.96
C ALA A 33 -10.45 -6.43 -21.22
N ASN A 34 -9.12 -6.23 -21.07
CA ASN A 34 -8.16 -6.03 -22.14
C ASN A 34 -6.90 -6.89 -21.97
N GLN A 35 -7.06 -8.20 -21.85
CA GLN A 35 -5.97 -9.16 -21.63
C GLN A 35 -4.90 -9.19 -22.72
N GLN A 36 -5.17 -8.58 -23.86
CA GLN A 36 -4.19 -8.35 -24.92
C GLN A 36 -3.10 -7.33 -24.53
N ILE A 37 -3.31 -6.53 -23.46
CA ILE A 37 -2.32 -5.59 -22.95
C ILE A 37 -1.37 -6.35 -22.02
N GLN A 38 -0.23 -6.75 -22.54
CA GLN A 38 0.80 -7.46 -21.77
C GLN A 38 1.65 -6.52 -20.91
N ASN A 39 1.71 -5.25 -21.27
CA ASN A 39 2.45 -4.23 -20.51
C ASN A 39 1.59 -2.97 -20.38
N PRO A 40 1.11 -2.65 -19.18
CA PRO A 40 0.25 -1.48 -18.91
C PRO A 40 0.89 -0.13 -19.27
N ASN A 41 2.22 -0.09 -19.35
CA ASN A 41 2.97 1.13 -19.69
C ASN A 41 3.16 1.30 -21.21
N VAL A 42 2.73 0.33 -22.02
CA VAL A 42 2.91 0.35 -23.46
C VAL A 42 1.55 0.23 -24.14
N ILE A 43 0.86 1.37 -24.25
CA ILE A 43 -0.35 1.49 -25.05
C ILE A 43 -0.05 2.34 -26.29
N LYS A 44 -0.78 2.10 -27.38
CA LYS A 44 -0.55 2.78 -28.67
C LYS A 44 -1.76 3.61 -29.04
N VAL A 45 -1.51 4.80 -29.57
CA VAL A 45 -2.57 5.63 -30.19
C VAL A 45 -3.26 4.83 -31.29
N GLY A 46 -4.59 4.86 -31.30
CA GLY A 46 -5.44 4.06 -32.20
C GLY A 46 -5.71 2.63 -31.72
N GLN A 47 -5.11 2.20 -30.62
CA GLN A 47 -5.42 0.91 -30.01
C GLN A 47 -6.81 0.96 -29.37
N LYS A 48 -7.63 -0.06 -29.64
CA LYS A 48 -8.98 -0.16 -29.06
C LYS A 48 -8.94 -0.86 -27.70
N LEU A 49 -9.62 -0.25 -26.74
CA LEU A 49 -9.83 -0.79 -25.40
C LEU A 49 -11.29 -1.13 -25.18
N ASN A 50 -11.53 -2.31 -24.64
CA ASN A 50 -12.83 -2.69 -24.13
C ASN A 50 -13.07 -2.01 -22.78
N ILE A 51 -14.13 -1.23 -22.66
CA ILE A 51 -14.52 -0.58 -21.42
C ILE A 51 -15.55 -1.48 -20.71
N PRO A 52 -15.24 -2.04 -19.54
CA PRO A 52 -16.19 -2.86 -18.80
C PRO A 52 -17.34 -2.02 -18.22
N SER A 53 -18.48 -2.64 -18.01
CA SER A 53 -19.62 -2.02 -17.32
C SER A 53 -19.21 -1.58 -15.91
N THR A 54 -19.69 -0.41 -15.48
CA THR A 54 -19.52 0.11 -14.11
C THR A 54 -20.29 -0.68 -13.05
N ALA A 55 -20.93 -1.80 -13.41
CA ALA A 55 -21.46 -2.70 -12.40
C ALA A 55 -20.32 -3.19 -11.51
N PRO A 56 -20.38 -3.05 -10.19
CA PRO A 56 -19.29 -3.46 -9.30
C PRO A 56 -18.98 -4.94 -9.56
N SER A 57 -17.75 -5.21 -9.99
CA SER A 57 -17.24 -6.57 -10.01
C SER A 57 -17.23 -7.10 -8.58
N PRO A 58 -17.64 -8.36 -8.34
CA PRO A 58 -17.47 -8.94 -7.02
C PRO A 58 -15.99 -8.83 -6.62
N PRO A 59 -15.68 -8.53 -5.36
CA PRO A 59 -14.32 -8.39 -4.89
C PRO A 59 -13.52 -9.63 -5.27
N PRO A 60 -12.22 -9.49 -5.63
CA PRO A 60 -11.37 -10.62 -5.91
C PRO A 60 -11.38 -11.56 -4.71
N THR A 61 -11.60 -12.85 -4.97
CA THR A 61 -11.56 -13.87 -3.94
C THR A 61 -10.21 -13.82 -3.24
N PRO A 62 -10.15 -13.65 -1.92
CA PRO A 62 -8.89 -13.63 -1.18
C PRO A 62 -8.09 -14.91 -1.47
N ALA A 63 -6.77 -14.81 -1.54
CA ALA A 63 -5.91 -15.98 -1.62
C ALA A 63 -6.22 -16.94 -0.48
N PRO A 64 -6.19 -18.26 -0.68
CA PRO A 64 -6.56 -19.24 0.35
C PRO A 64 -5.62 -19.06 1.55
N GLY A 65 -6.18 -18.63 2.68
CA GLY A 65 -5.47 -18.45 3.94
C GLY A 65 -5.80 -17.18 4.72
N HIS A 66 -6.37 -16.17 4.10
CA HIS A 66 -6.79 -14.94 4.80
C HIS A 66 -8.26 -14.66 4.51
N THR A 67 -9.15 -15.21 5.33
CA THR A 67 -10.54 -14.77 5.41
C THR A 67 -10.60 -13.54 6.31
N GLU A 68 -10.22 -12.39 5.80
CA GLU A 68 -10.61 -11.14 6.39
C GLU A 68 -11.77 -10.56 5.58
N THR A 69 -12.96 -10.85 6.02
CA THR A 69 -14.13 -10.04 5.72
C THR A 69 -13.92 -8.70 6.40
N TYR A 70 -13.75 -7.66 5.62
CA TYR A 70 -13.87 -6.27 6.07
C TYR A 70 -15.36 -6.03 6.34
N ASP A 71 -15.82 -6.47 7.49
CA ASP A 71 -17.22 -6.36 7.92
C ASP A 71 -17.49 -5.09 8.70
N GLY A 72 -16.84 -3.98 8.32
CA GLY A 72 -17.24 -2.66 8.81
C GLY A 72 -17.46 -2.56 10.33
N ILE A 73 -16.72 -3.30 11.14
CA ILE A 73 -16.73 -3.13 12.59
C ILE A 73 -16.06 -1.78 12.87
N HIS A 74 -16.91 -0.77 12.98
CA HIS A 74 -16.49 0.57 13.34
C HIS A 74 -16.18 0.61 14.82
N PRO A 75 -14.99 1.07 15.24
CA PRO A 75 -14.73 1.38 16.64
C PRO A 75 -15.67 2.47 17.12
N ALA A 76 -15.94 2.49 18.41
CA ALA A 76 -16.73 3.54 19.04
C ALA A 76 -16.15 4.93 18.73
N PRO A 77 -16.99 5.95 18.54
CA PRO A 77 -16.53 7.31 18.24
C PRO A 77 -15.47 7.76 19.26
N GLY A 78 -14.31 8.18 18.78
CA GLY A 78 -13.22 8.72 19.59
C GLY A 78 -12.09 7.76 19.91
N THR A 79 -12.17 6.48 19.53
CA THR A 79 -11.16 5.51 19.95
C THR A 79 -10.04 5.25 18.95
N PHE A 80 -10.22 5.34 17.63
CA PHE A 80 -9.13 5.15 16.66
C PHE A 80 -9.44 5.69 15.26
N THR A 81 -8.37 6.01 14.58
CA THR A 81 -8.31 6.57 13.23
C THR A 81 -8.58 5.57 12.10
N THR A 82 -8.78 4.30 12.41
CA THR A 82 -9.11 3.26 11.45
C THR A 82 -10.41 3.49 10.69
N ASN A 83 -11.29 4.36 11.21
CA ASN A 83 -12.59 4.66 10.62
C ASN A 83 -12.62 5.77 9.59
N ARG A 84 -11.49 6.34 9.22
CA ARG A 84 -11.49 7.52 8.36
C ARG A 84 -11.51 7.21 6.86
N ALA A 85 -11.66 5.98 6.46
CA ALA A 85 -11.78 5.68 5.04
C ALA A 85 -12.95 4.76 4.78
N ASP A 86 -14.00 5.33 4.25
CA ASP A 86 -14.89 4.59 3.38
C ASP A 86 -14.10 4.23 2.12
N TYR A 87 -13.51 3.03 2.11
CA TYR A 87 -13.02 2.44 0.88
C TYR A 87 -14.21 1.90 0.10
N ASN A 88 -14.90 2.80 -0.60
CA ASN A 88 -15.97 2.43 -1.52
C ASN A 88 -15.46 1.76 -2.80
N HIS A 89 -14.13 1.61 -2.94
CA HIS A 89 -13.51 0.90 -4.05
C HIS A 89 -12.58 -0.17 -3.49
N PRO A 90 -12.62 -1.39 -4.03
CA PRO A 90 -11.62 -2.38 -3.69
C PRO A 90 -10.24 -1.78 -4.02
N PRO A 91 -9.31 -1.75 -3.07
CA PRO A 91 -8.00 -1.19 -3.33
C PRO A 91 -7.32 -1.97 -4.47
N LEU A 92 -6.62 -1.27 -5.35
CA LEU A 92 -5.72 -1.90 -6.29
C LEU A 92 -4.76 -2.79 -5.49
N THR A 93 -4.58 -4.02 -5.91
CA THR A 93 -3.72 -4.99 -5.23
C THR A 93 -2.55 -5.40 -6.10
N ASN A 94 -1.45 -5.81 -5.48
CA ASN A 94 -0.25 -6.30 -6.14
C ASN A 94 0.28 -7.50 -5.34
N ALA A 95 -0.41 -8.63 -5.47
CA ALA A 95 -0.20 -9.81 -4.64
C ALA A 95 1.16 -10.51 -4.88
N PRO A 96 1.67 -11.29 -3.91
CA PRO A 96 2.83 -12.15 -4.10
C PRO A 96 2.67 -13.06 -5.33
N GLY A 97 3.77 -13.22 -6.08
CA GLY A 97 3.78 -14.02 -7.30
C GLY A 97 3.23 -13.33 -8.56
N GLN A 98 2.66 -12.13 -8.42
CA GLN A 98 2.17 -11.31 -9.54
C GLN A 98 2.67 -9.86 -9.43
N ARG A 99 3.86 -9.68 -8.86
CA ARG A 99 4.43 -8.36 -8.62
C ARG A 99 4.67 -7.59 -9.90
N ASP A 100 4.16 -6.38 -9.96
CA ASP A 100 4.35 -5.44 -11.05
C ASP A 100 4.70 -4.06 -10.51
N ARG A 101 5.78 -3.47 -11.05
CA ARG A 101 6.29 -2.17 -10.64
C ARG A 101 5.27 -1.04 -10.83
N ALA A 102 4.60 -1.03 -11.99
CA ALA A 102 3.67 0.05 -12.31
C ALA A 102 2.40 -0.06 -11.46
N ILE A 103 1.93 -1.29 -11.23
CA ILE A 103 0.81 -1.55 -10.32
C ILE A 103 1.19 -1.12 -8.90
N TYR A 104 2.41 -1.41 -8.44
CA TYR A 104 2.84 -1.00 -7.10
C TYR A 104 2.86 0.54 -6.96
N ALA A 105 3.38 1.26 -7.95
CA ALA A 105 3.35 2.73 -7.92
C ALA A 105 1.92 3.28 -7.88
N GLN A 106 1.02 2.72 -8.67
CA GLN A 106 -0.39 3.12 -8.69
C GLN A 106 -1.12 2.74 -7.40
N LEU A 107 -0.79 1.57 -6.83
CA LEU A 107 -1.31 1.13 -5.54
C LEU A 107 -0.96 2.11 -4.42
N ILE A 108 0.27 2.61 -4.36
CA ILE A 108 0.63 3.65 -3.40
C ILE A 108 -0.16 4.94 -3.67
N ASN A 109 -0.28 5.32 -4.95
CA ASN A 109 -0.98 6.55 -5.35
C ASN A 109 -2.48 6.54 -5.03
N GLN A 110 -3.14 5.37 -5.06
CA GLN A 110 -4.59 5.29 -4.75
C GLN A 110 -4.92 5.75 -3.34
N PHE A 111 -3.98 5.63 -2.40
CA PHE A 111 -4.19 6.06 -1.02
C PHE A 111 -4.14 7.58 -0.86
N ALA A 112 -3.66 8.32 -1.86
CA ALA A 112 -3.61 9.79 -1.89
C ALA A 112 -3.05 10.39 -0.58
N VAL A 113 -1.95 9.84 -0.07
CA VAL A 113 -1.45 10.07 1.29
C VAL A 113 -1.28 11.56 1.65
N GLY A 114 -1.00 12.41 0.66
CA GLY A 114 -0.85 13.86 0.86
C GLY A 114 -2.16 14.58 1.17
N ASN A 115 -3.30 14.03 0.74
CA ASN A 115 -4.60 14.71 0.78
C ASN A 115 -5.70 13.89 1.45
N ASN A 116 -5.51 12.60 1.65
CA ASN A 116 -6.51 11.74 2.25
C ASN A 116 -6.62 12.01 3.75
N PRO A 117 -7.81 12.41 4.26
CA PRO A 117 -8.03 12.72 5.67
C PRO A 117 -7.63 11.58 6.63
N ARG A 118 -7.64 10.33 6.15
CA ARG A 118 -7.23 9.16 6.91
C ARG A 118 -5.78 9.24 7.41
N TYR A 119 -4.92 9.94 6.68
CA TYR A 119 -3.48 10.01 6.97
C TYR A 119 -3.01 11.39 7.40
N LEU A 120 -3.86 12.43 7.30
CA LEU A 120 -3.47 13.79 7.66
C LEU A 120 -3.17 13.87 9.16
N PRO A 121 -2.02 14.47 9.56
CA PRO A 121 -1.69 14.64 10.96
C PRO A 121 -2.72 15.53 11.66
N GLY A 122 -3.01 15.23 12.90
CA GLY A 122 -3.96 16.00 13.71
C GLY A 122 -3.85 15.64 15.18
N ASP A 123 -4.20 16.59 16.06
CA ASP A 123 -4.24 16.42 17.51
C ASP A 123 -2.93 15.87 18.11
N GLY A 124 -1.79 16.26 17.53
CA GLY A 124 -0.46 15.80 17.94
C GLY A 124 -0.09 14.40 17.44
N ASN A 125 -0.96 13.75 16.70
CA ASN A 125 -0.75 12.40 16.17
C ASN A 125 -0.34 12.42 14.69
N THR A 126 0.33 11.36 14.28
CA THR A 126 0.67 11.02 12.90
C THR A 126 0.26 9.58 12.61
N TYR A 127 0.01 9.26 11.36
CA TYR A 127 -0.63 7.99 10.97
C TYR A 127 0.23 7.15 10.04
N CYS A 128 1.55 7.17 10.24
CA CYS A 128 2.50 6.41 9.44
C CYS A 128 2.26 4.89 9.50
N ASN A 129 1.87 4.38 10.69
CA ASN A 129 1.51 2.98 10.89
C ASN A 129 0.25 2.61 10.08
N ILE A 130 -0.77 3.46 10.06
CA ILE A 130 -2.00 3.22 9.30
C ILE A 130 -1.72 3.19 7.80
N PHE A 131 -0.93 4.14 7.30
CA PHE A 131 -0.58 4.17 5.89
C PHE A 131 0.24 2.94 5.47
N ALA A 132 1.25 2.56 6.26
CA ALA A 132 2.05 1.36 6.00
C ALA A 132 1.20 0.08 6.06
N TRP A 133 0.27 -0.01 7.02
CA TRP A 133 -0.67 -1.11 7.14
C TRP A 133 -1.57 -1.23 5.91
N ASP A 134 -2.19 -0.13 5.48
CA ASP A 134 -3.08 -0.13 4.31
C ASP A 134 -2.33 -0.52 3.03
N VAL A 135 -1.13 0.04 2.79
CA VAL A 135 -0.31 -0.30 1.62
C VAL A 135 0.13 -1.76 1.68
N SER A 136 0.66 -2.22 2.80
CA SER A 136 1.17 -3.59 2.93
C SER A 136 0.06 -4.65 2.80
N ARG A 137 -1.16 -4.36 3.28
CA ARG A 137 -2.33 -5.21 3.06
C ARG A 137 -2.71 -5.29 1.58
N ALA A 138 -2.77 -4.17 0.89
CA ALA A 138 -3.04 -4.14 -0.54
C ALA A 138 -1.94 -4.87 -1.34
N MET A 139 -0.74 -4.97 -0.79
CA MET A 139 0.38 -5.74 -1.33
C MET A 139 0.32 -7.24 -0.97
N GLY A 140 -0.63 -7.67 -0.15
CA GLY A 140 -0.71 -9.05 0.33
C GLY A 140 0.46 -9.47 1.24
N ALA A 141 1.08 -8.49 1.91
CA ALA A 141 2.23 -8.66 2.79
C ALA A 141 2.06 -7.76 4.02
N GLU A 142 1.08 -8.05 4.84
CA GLU A 142 0.63 -7.17 5.91
C GLU A 142 1.70 -6.90 6.96
N ILE A 143 1.94 -5.62 7.25
CA ILE A 143 2.58 -5.16 8.49
C ILE A 143 1.45 -4.91 9.48
N PRO A 144 1.32 -5.69 10.55
CA PRO A 144 0.14 -5.62 11.39
C PRO A 144 0.02 -4.28 12.12
N HIS A 145 -1.21 -3.83 12.24
CA HIS A 145 -1.59 -2.77 13.15
C HIS A 145 -2.12 -3.35 14.47
N TRP A 146 -2.63 -4.58 14.43
CA TRP A 146 -3.10 -5.34 15.59
C TRP A 146 -2.48 -6.73 15.61
N ILE A 147 -2.08 -7.20 16.79
CA ILE A 147 -1.53 -8.54 17.01
C ILE A 147 -2.16 -9.21 18.22
N ASP A 148 -2.24 -10.53 18.19
CA ASP A 148 -2.58 -11.34 19.38
C ASP A 148 -1.37 -11.48 20.33
N SER A 149 -1.57 -12.17 21.45
CA SER A 149 -0.52 -12.42 22.44
C SER A 149 0.64 -13.30 21.94
N SER A 150 0.46 -14.00 20.82
CA SER A 150 1.48 -14.84 20.17
C SER A 150 2.19 -14.11 19.02
N GLY A 151 1.81 -12.85 18.72
CA GLY A 151 2.36 -12.04 17.65
C GLY A 151 1.76 -12.33 16.27
N ASN A 152 0.66 -13.10 16.19
CA ASN A 152 -0.05 -13.25 14.93
C ASN A 152 -0.84 -12.00 14.61
N ILE A 153 -1.02 -11.76 13.32
CA ILE A 153 -1.86 -10.66 12.82
C ILE A 153 -3.30 -10.88 13.31
N ALA A 154 -3.88 -9.84 13.87
CA ALA A 154 -5.23 -9.89 14.43
C ALA A 154 -6.11 -8.81 13.81
N ALA A 155 -7.41 -9.09 13.71
CA ALA A 155 -8.37 -8.08 13.32
C ALA A 155 -8.45 -6.97 14.39
N PRO A 156 -8.71 -5.72 14.00
CA PRO A 156 -8.94 -4.64 14.94
C PRO A 156 -10.00 -5.02 15.98
N PHE A 157 -9.69 -4.77 17.25
CA PHE A 157 -10.59 -5.03 18.39
C PHE A 157 -10.98 -6.50 18.62
N ALA A 158 -10.34 -7.46 17.94
CA ALA A 158 -10.56 -8.87 18.23
C ALA A 158 -10.24 -9.17 19.71
N PRO A 159 -10.93 -10.15 20.34
CA PRO A 159 -10.62 -10.55 21.69
C PRO A 159 -9.13 -10.90 21.82
N HIS A 160 -8.48 -10.34 22.85
CA HIS A 160 -7.04 -10.51 23.13
C HIS A 160 -6.08 -9.91 22.09
N ALA A 161 -6.57 -9.14 21.13
CA ALA A 161 -5.74 -8.36 20.22
C ALA A 161 -5.27 -7.06 20.88
N SER A 162 -4.06 -6.64 20.54
CA SER A 162 -3.47 -5.39 21.00
C SER A 162 -3.02 -4.56 19.79
N GLU A 163 -3.37 -3.29 19.80
CA GLU A 163 -2.84 -2.34 18.82
C GLU A 163 -1.34 -2.12 19.06
N ILE A 164 -0.56 -2.07 18.01
CA ILE A 164 0.86 -1.77 18.09
C ILE A 164 1.21 -0.46 17.38
N ASN A 165 2.06 0.34 18.01
CA ASN A 165 2.70 1.47 17.35
C ASN A 165 3.94 1.01 16.57
N ILE A 166 4.65 1.93 15.90
CA ILE A 166 5.81 1.54 15.08
C ILE A 166 6.98 0.96 15.89
N ASN A 167 7.16 1.32 17.15
CA ASN A 167 8.15 0.64 17.99
C ASN A 167 7.79 -0.85 18.17
N GLY A 168 6.52 -1.15 18.37
CA GLY A 168 5.97 -2.50 18.34
C GLY A 168 6.11 -3.16 16.97
N GLY A 169 5.83 -2.43 15.90
CA GLY A 169 5.98 -2.90 14.52
C GLY A 169 7.42 -3.31 14.16
N VAL A 170 8.42 -2.52 14.58
CA VAL A 170 9.84 -2.89 14.38
C VAL A 170 10.18 -4.17 15.16
N ASN A 171 9.70 -4.29 16.41
CA ASN A 171 9.90 -5.51 17.18
C ASN A 171 9.21 -6.71 16.52
N TRP A 172 8.00 -6.52 16.00
CA TRP A 172 7.27 -7.56 15.28
C TRP A 172 8.02 -8.00 14.02
N MET A 173 8.53 -7.06 13.22
CA MET A 173 9.36 -7.36 12.04
C MET A 173 10.56 -8.23 12.40
N ARG A 174 11.28 -7.90 13.47
CA ARG A 174 12.47 -8.62 13.92
C ARG A 174 12.16 -10.04 14.43
N ASN A 175 11.04 -10.20 15.14
CA ASN A 175 10.71 -11.42 15.88
C ASN A 175 9.77 -12.35 15.11
N HIS A 176 8.84 -11.81 14.34
CA HIS A 176 7.77 -12.53 13.66
C HIS A 176 7.83 -12.35 12.15
N GLY A 177 7.87 -11.11 11.66
CA GLY A 177 7.81 -10.78 10.24
C GLY A 177 8.80 -11.59 9.41
N ARG A 178 10.05 -11.64 9.84
CA ARG A 178 11.13 -12.37 9.16
C ARG A 178 11.00 -13.89 9.27
N ASN A 179 10.51 -14.40 10.38
CA ASN A 179 10.54 -15.81 10.67
C ASN A 179 9.27 -16.56 10.22
N GLN A 180 8.14 -15.84 10.13
CA GLN A 180 6.82 -16.45 9.96
C GLN A 180 6.02 -15.83 8.80
N PHE A 181 6.32 -14.60 8.42
CA PHE A 181 5.50 -13.83 7.48
C PHE A 181 6.25 -13.38 6.21
N GLY A 182 7.40 -13.98 5.90
CA GLY A 182 8.09 -13.79 4.64
C GLY A 182 8.81 -12.44 4.45
N TRP A 183 8.89 -11.61 5.49
CA TRP A 183 9.67 -10.39 5.44
C TRP A 183 11.17 -10.67 5.56
N GLU A 184 11.98 -9.93 4.84
CA GLU A 184 13.44 -10.04 4.86
C GLU A 184 14.07 -8.70 5.22
N SER A 185 15.13 -8.71 6.04
CA SER A 185 15.95 -7.52 6.23
C SER A 185 16.78 -7.28 4.98
N CYS A 186 16.88 -6.04 4.57
CA CYS A 186 17.63 -5.66 3.38
C CYS A 186 18.41 -4.34 3.58
N THR A 187 19.30 -4.04 2.67
CA THR A 187 19.97 -2.74 2.58
C THR A 187 19.05 -1.69 1.95
N PRO A 188 19.36 -0.39 2.08
CA PRO A 188 18.61 0.67 1.39
C PRO A 188 18.50 0.44 -0.12
N GLN A 189 19.58 0.00 -0.77
CA GLN A 189 19.58 -0.26 -2.21
C GLN A 189 18.70 -1.46 -2.56
N GLU A 190 18.79 -2.55 -1.81
CA GLU A 190 17.94 -3.73 -2.01
C GLU A 190 16.45 -3.42 -1.80
N ALA A 191 16.12 -2.53 -0.86
CA ALA A 191 14.75 -2.05 -0.67
C ALA A 191 14.23 -1.28 -1.90
N GLN A 192 15.05 -0.41 -2.48
CA GLN A 192 14.71 0.29 -3.72
C GLN A 192 14.58 -0.67 -4.91
N ASP A 193 15.50 -1.63 -5.02
CA ASP A 193 15.46 -2.63 -6.09
C ASP A 193 14.23 -3.53 -5.97
N ALA A 194 13.87 -3.93 -4.75
CA ALA A 194 12.62 -4.64 -4.48
C ALA A 194 11.40 -3.83 -4.95
N ALA A 195 11.30 -2.56 -4.56
CA ALA A 195 10.22 -1.70 -5.01
C ALA A 195 10.18 -1.55 -6.53
N ASN A 196 11.33 -1.47 -7.18
CA ASN A 196 11.45 -1.38 -8.64
C ASN A 196 11.07 -2.66 -9.38
N THR A 197 11.00 -3.79 -8.70
CA THR A 197 10.44 -5.05 -9.22
C THR A 197 8.97 -5.27 -8.86
N GLY A 198 8.37 -4.32 -8.15
CA GLY A 198 6.98 -4.41 -7.70
C GLY A 198 6.81 -5.10 -6.34
N ARG A 199 7.90 -5.50 -5.68
CA ARG A 199 7.88 -6.06 -4.32
C ARG A 199 7.68 -4.95 -3.30
N VAL A 200 6.97 -5.25 -2.21
CA VAL A 200 6.82 -4.25 -1.14
C VAL A 200 8.11 -4.11 -0.34
N ALA A 201 8.48 -2.88 -0.04
CA ALA A 201 9.56 -2.58 0.87
C ALA A 201 9.23 -1.40 1.77
N VAL A 202 9.77 -1.40 2.96
CA VAL A 202 9.58 -0.34 3.97
C VAL A 202 10.89 0.04 4.63
N VAL A 203 10.93 1.28 5.09
CA VAL A 203 11.98 1.78 5.98
C VAL A 203 11.35 2.13 7.32
N MET A 204 11.97 1.69 8.40
CA MET A 204 11.47 1.85 9.76
C MET A 204 12.53 2.42 10.68
N TRP A 205 12.09 3.24 11.62
CA TRP A 205 12.91 3.74 12.72
C TRP A 205 12.22 3.42 14.04
N LYS A 206 12.97 2.77 14.94
CA LYS A 206 12.52 2.53 16.30
C LYS A 206 12.99 3.66 17.21
N ASN A 207 12.04 4.34 17.83
CA ASN A 207 12.38 5.31 18.87
C ASN A 207 12.77 4.56 20.15
N THR A 208 14.01 4.77 20.62
CA THR A 208 14.51 4.19 21.87
C THR A 208 14.31 5.09 23.07
N GLY A 209 13.86 6.33 22.85
CA GLY A 209 13.46 7.26 23.92
C GLY A 209 11.97 7.22 24.21
N SER A 210 11.44 8.34 24.72
CA SER A 210 10.00 8.53 24.90
C SER A 210 9.34 8.92 23.58
N GLY A 211 8.33 8.17 23.14
CA GLY A 211 7.56 8.46 21.92
C GLY A 211 7.49 7.30 20.96
N HIS A 212 6.96 7.57 19.78
CA HIS A 212 6.69 6.57 18.77
C HIS A 212 7.81 6.57 17.71
N GLY A 213 8.04 5.40 17.09
CA GLY A 213 8.89 5.26 15.90
C GLY A 213 8.23 5.85 14.65
N HIS A 214 8.88 5.59 13.52
CA HIS A 214 8.38 6.03 12.21
C HIS A 214 8.54 4.92 11.16
N VAL A 215 7.64 4.91 10.17
CA VAL A 215 7.71 4.01 9.02
C VAL A 215 7.32 4.78 7.75
N ALA A 216 7.99 4.43 6.66
CA ALA A 216 7.59 4.85 5.32
C ALA A 216 7.65 3.67 4.35
N VAL A 217 6.85 3.75 3.31
CA VAL A 217 6.82 2.76 2.23
C VAL A 217 7.84 3.16 1.17
N VAL A 218 8.74 2.25 0.80
CA VAL A 218 9.64 2.45 -0.35
C VAL A 218 8.83 2.25 -1.61
N ARG A 219 8.86 3.23 -2.50
CA ARG A 219 8.10 3.20 -3.75
C ARG A 219 9.02 2.94 -4.95
N PRO A 220 8.47 2.47 -6.08
CA PRO A 220 9.21 2.42 -7.34
C PRO A 220 9.74 3.80 -7.72
N GLY A 221 11.05 3.90 -7.93
CA GLY A 221 11.70 5.17 -8.21
C GLY A 221 13.21 5.05 -8.26
N SER A 222 13.92 6.06 -7.74
CA SER A 222 15.37 6.12 -7.76
C SER A 222 15.95 6.32 -6.36
N THR A 223 17.17 5.82 -6.16
CA THR A 223 17.98 6.16 -4.98
C THR A 223 18.87 7.36 -5.31
N ASN A 224 18.99 8.28 -4.37
CA ASN A 224 19.94 9.40 -4.46
C ASN A 224 20.67 9.57 -3.12
N ALA A 225 21.37 10.70 -2.93
CA ALA A 225 22.06 11.00 -1.66
C ALA A 225 21.11 11.08 -0.45
N GLY A 226 19.83 11.26 -0.67
CA GLY A 226 18.78 11.23 0.35
C GLY A 226 18.23 9.83 0.65
N GLY A 227 18.76 8.79 0.02
CA GLY A 227 18.32 7.40 0.13
C GLY A 227 17.26 6.99 -0.89
N PRO A 228 16.60 5.83 -0.70
CA PRO A 228 15.49 5.34 -1.50
C PRO A 228 14.34 6.34 -1.59
N GLU A 229 13.57 6.22 -2.68
CA GLU A 229 12.33 6.98 -2.84
C GLU A 229 11.21 6.37 -2.00
N ILE A 230 10.48 7.22 -1.30
CA ILE A 230 9.44 6.80 -0.35
C ILE A 230 8.15 7.60 -0.49
N ALA A 231 7.06 6.99 0.00
CA ALA A 231 5.82 7.65 0.36
C ALA A 231 5.59 7.51 1.87
N GLN A 232 5.07 8.54 2.51
CA GLN A 232 4.83 8.50 3.96
C GLN A 232 3.63 9.31 4.42
N ALA A 233 3.06 8.88 5.55
CA ALA A 233 2.22 9.68 6.42
C ALA A 233 3.00 10.05 7.70
N GLY A 234 3.20 11.34 7.94
CA GLY A 234 4.00 11.83 9.05
C GLY A 234 3.53 13.23 9.49
N ARG A 235 4.44 14.04 9.99
CA ARG A 235 4.16 15.46 10.20
C ARG A 235 3.95 16.20 8.87
N HIS A 236 4.62 15.73 7.83
CA HIS A 236 4.45 16.16 6.46
C HIS A 236 4.21 14.92 5.60
N ASN A 237 3.00 14.79 5.08
CA ASN A 237 2.64 13.71 4.19
C ASN A 237 3.11 14.02 2.78
N PHE A 238 3.69 13.01 2.13
CA PHE A 238 4.04 13.11 0.72
C PHE A 238 3.99 11.73 0.06
N ASN A 239 3.68 11.73 -1.22
CA ASN A 239 3.63 10.53 -2.04
C ASN A 239 4.95 10.25 -2.75
N GLU A 240 5.79 11.26 -2.93
CA GLU A 240 7.09 11.19 -3.60
C GLU A 240 8.10 12.03 -2.85
N GLY A 241 9.16 11.40 -2.38
CA GLY A 241 10.28 12.01 -1.68
C GLY A 241 11.31 10.94 -1.33
N HIS A 242 12.41 11.33 -0.71
CA HIS A 242 13.46 10.41 -0.31
C HIS A 242 13.48 10.19 1.21
N VAL A 243 14.16 9.14 1.65
CA VAL A 243 14.27 8.79 3.07
C VAL A 243 14.70 9.98 3.93
N SER A 244 15.63 10.80 3.46
CA SER A 244 16.06 12.02 4.16
C SER A 244 14.93 13.03 4.39
N ASN A 245 13.92 13.09 3.53
CA ASN A 245 12.77 13.97 3.69
C ASN A 245 11.84 13.53 4.82
N GLY A 246 11.74 12.20 5.03
CA GLY A 246 10.86 11.61 6.05
C GLY A 246 11.53 11.41 7.40
N PHE A 247 12.79 11.02 7.38
CA PHE A 247 13.53 10.61 8.59
C PHE A 247 14.57 11.63 9.07
N GLY A 248 15.03 12.54 8.20
CA GLY A 248 16.03 13.52 8.56
C GLY A 248 17.31 12.86 9.10
N GLN A 249 17.65 13.14 10.36
CA GLN A 249 18.80 12.58 11.09
C GLN A 249 18.43 11.41 12.00
N LEU A 250 17.19 10.87 11.90
CA LEU A 250 16.80 9.72 12.69
C LEU A 250 17.60 8.48 12.28
N GLY A 251 17.95 7.65 13.26
CA GLY A 251 18.66 6.39 12.99
C GLY A 251 18.97 5.63 14.28
N PRO A 252 19.40 4.39 14.17
CA PRO A 252 19.56 3.62 12.92
C PRO A 252 18.24 3.31 12.23
N LEU A 253 18.26 3.30 10.89
CA LEU A 253 17.12 2.91 10.06
C LEU A 253 17.24 1.43 9.70
N GLU A 254 16.11 0.74 9.66
CA GLU A 254 15.98 -0.65 9.27
C GLU A 254 15.11 -0.75 8.03
N TYR A 255 15.53 -1.58 7.09
CA TYR A 255 14.82 -1.81 5.84
C TYR A 255 14.36 -3.25 5.77
N PHE A 256 13.14 -3.44 5.28
CA PHE A 256 12.55 -4.74 5.10
C PHE A 256 11.85 -4.80 3.74
N SER A 257 11.91 -5.96 3.09
CA SER A 257 11.18 -6.24 1.86
C SER A 257 10.43 -7.55 1.97
N HIS A 258 9.40 -7.70 1.16
CA HIS A 258 8.60 -8.91 1.06
C HIS A 258 8.29 -9.19 -0.40
N ASP A 259 8.20 -10.48 -0.77
CA ASP A 259 7.83 -10.90 -2.12
C ASP A 259 6.33 -10.74 -2.38
#